data_e1f33375d19205bee665e9a055dc7730
#
_entry.id   e1f33375d19205bee665e9a055dc7730
#
_cell.length_a   1.000
_cell.length_b   1.000
_cell.length_c   1.000
_cell.angle_alpha   90.00
_cell.angle_beta   90.00
_cell.angle_gamma   90.00
#
_symmetry.space_group_name_H-M   'P 1'
#
loop_
_entity.id
_entity.type
_entity.pdbx_description
1 polymer ?
#
loop_
_entity_poly.entity_id
_entity_poly.type
_entity_poly.pdbx_seq_one_letter_code
_entity_poly.pdbx_strand_id
1 'polypeptide(L)'
;MKINFLFLFVSVFLSLLAFMHAQEEDYTHNVKKNKIEKYSVPYALWDIKPLVKVCMFAPVTKKEVQEAVAWWEERGYAFDGVIYDAFCYTNVLPGHIVIDVHNQISHRYNPDNLGNTFTMYDKETKEIQAASIYLGEMRTRVLVHELGHALGWGHVRRIGHIMHPQWEHGGWNDDFLKKELGP
;
A
#
# COMPACT_ATOMS: atom_id res chain seq x y z
N MET A 1 -55.39 22.10 -0.48
CA MET A 1 -54.01 22.40 -0.89
C MET A 1 -53.18 21.15 -0.70
N LYS A 2 -52.98 20.35 -1.78
CA LYS A 2 -52.16 19.12 -1.71
C LYS A 2 -50.70 19.49 -2.09
N ILE A 3 -49.89 19.64 -1.07
CA ILE A 3 -48.43 19.82 -1.29
C ILE A 3 -47.88 18.50 -1.81
N ASN A 4 -47.30 18.52 -3.03
CA ASN A 4 -46.71 17.34 -3.65
C ASN A 4 -45.50 16.88 -2.87
N PHE A 5 -45.71 15.87 -2.02
CA PHE A 5 -44.67 15.21 -1.21
C PHE A 5 -43.52 14.68 -2.06
N LEU A 6 -43.78 14.36 -3.33
CA LEU A 6 -42.80 13.87 -4.29
C LEU A 6 -41.72 14.93 -4.61
N PHE A 7 -42.08 16.21 -4.73
CA PHE A 7 -41.13 17.29 -5.03
C PHE A 7 -40.13 17.54 -3.86
N LEU A 8 -40.62 17.37 -2.63
CA LEU A 8 -39.78 17.53 -1.45
C LEU A 8 -38.71 16.41 -1.36
N PHE A 9 -39.10 15.17 -1.64
CA PHE A 9 -38.19 14.03 -1.62
C PHE A 9 -37.09 14.12 -2.70
N VAL A 10 -37.43 14.56 -3.92
CA VAL A 10 -36.48 14.71 -5.02
C VAL A 10 -35.46 15.82 -4.72
N SER A 11 -35.89 16.92 -4.15
CA SER A 11 -34.98 18.03 -3.83
C SER A 11 -33.99 17.67 -2.71
N VAL A 12 -34.42 16.94 -1.67
CA VAL A 12 -33.56 16.48 -0.58
C VAL A 12 -32.56 15.44 -1.08
N PHE A 13 -33.00 14.54 -1.96
CA PHE A 13 -32.12 13.50 -2.53
C PHE A 13 -31.03 14.10 -3.46
N LEU A 14 -31.40 15.10 -4.29
CA LEU A 14 -30.44 15.82 -5.13
C LEU A 14 -29.44 16.65 -4.30
N SER A 15 -29.87 17.23 -3.18
CA SER A 15 -28.99 17.95 -2.28
C SER A 15 -27.99 17.05 -1.57
N LEU A 16 -28.42 15.84 -1.18
CA LEU A 16 -27.56 14.82 -0.58
C LEU A 16 -26.52 14.28 -1.56
N LEU A 17 -26.91 14.04 -2.82
CA LEU A 17 -25.99 13.61 -3.89
C LEU A 17 -24.95 14.69 -4.21
N ALA A 18 -25.36 15.96 -4.28
CA ALA A 18 -24.45 17.08 -4.50
C ALA A 18 -23.47 17.26 -3.33
N PHE A 19 -23.93 17.06 -2.10
CA PHE A 19 -23.06 17.13 -0.91
C PHE A 19 -22.05 16.00 -0.87
N MET A 20 -22.45 14.78 -1.22
CA MET A 20 -21.53 13.63 -1.32
C MET A 20 -20.48 13.83 -2.43
N HIS A 21 -20.88 14.36 -3.59
CA HIS A 21 -19.95 14.68 -4.69
C HIS A 21 -18.95 15.78 -4.30
N ALA A 22 -19.43 16.83 -3.65
CA ALA A 22 -18.55 17.92 -3.15
C ALA A 22 -17.56 17.44 -2.09
N GLN A 23 -17.96 16.51 -1.22
CA GLN A 23 -17.04 15.88 -0.26
C GLN A 23 -16.00 14.99 -0.93
N GLU A 24 -16.38 14.28 -1.98
CA GLU A 24 -15.46 13.39 -2.73
C GLU A 24 -14.44 14.21 -3.55
N GLU A 25 -14.86 15.32 -4.16
CA GLU A 25 -13.95 16.24 -4.86
C GLU A 25 -13.00 16.98 -3.88
N ASP A 26 -13.47 17.42 -2.72
CA ASP A 26 -12.64 18.08 -1.71
C ASP A 26 -11.64 17.09 -1.10
N TYR A 27 -12.05 15.85 -0.85
CA TYR A 27 -11.16 14.78 -0.40
C TYR A 27 -10.07 14.49 -1.43
N THR A 28 -10.40 14.37 -2.72
CA THR A 28 -9.44 14.09 -3.79
C THR A 28 -8.52 15.27 -4.08
N HIS A 29 -9.01 16.51 -3.98
CA HIS A 29 -8.21 17.72 -4.20
C HIS A 29 -7.23 18.00 -3.05
N ASN A 30 -7.66 17.82 -1.81
CA ASN A 30 -6.80 17.96 -0.63
C ASN A 30 -5.76 16.83 -0.55
N VAL A 31 -6.13 15.61 -0.93
CA VAL A 31 -5.19 14.49 -1.03
C VAL A 31 -4.13 14.75 -2.11
N LYS A 32 -4.46 15.39 -3.24
CA LYS A 32 -3.48 15.72 -4.29
C LYS A 32 -2.53 16.87 -3.90
N LYS A 33 -3.00 17.88 -3.19
CA LYS A 33 -2.22 19.09 -2.89
C LYS A 33 -1.24 18.93 -1.73
N ASN A 34 -1.55 18.10 -0.73
CA ASN A 34 -0.71 17.89 0.46
C ASN A 34 0.26 16.70 0.35
N LYS A 35 0.30 16.00 -0.79
CA LYS A 35 0.93 14.67 -0.90
C LYS A 35 2.38 14.67 -1.39
N ILE A 36 2.98 15.80 -1.71
CA ILE A 36 4.23 15.82 -2.50
C ILE A 36 5.50 15.93 -1.64
N GLU A 37 5.44 16.41 -0.39
CA GLU A 37 6.65 16.66 0.40
C GLU A 37 6.72 15.95 1.78
N LYS A 38 5.70 15.20 2.18
CA LYS A 38 5.54 14.82 3.59
C LYS A 38 6.09 13.46 4.00
N TYR A 39 6.53 12.61 3.11
CA TYR A 39 6.87 11.22 3.48
C TYR A 39 8.28 10.80 3.05
N SER A 40 9.28 11.37 3.70
CA SER A 40 10.62 10.77 3.80
C SER A 40 10.74 9.77 4.96
N VAL A 41 9.64 9.51 5.67
CA VAL A 41 9.56 8.57 6.79
C VAL A 41 8.27 7.76 6.68
N PRO A 42 8.20 6.57 7.27
CA PRO A 42 6.98 5.79 7.30
C PRO A 42 5.82 6.56 7.95
N TYR A 43 4.64 6.47 7.38
CA TYR A 43 3.41 7.10 7.91
C TYR A 43 2.73 6.25 8.99
N ALA A 44 3.09 4.98 9.09
CA ALA A 44 2.65 4.01 10.09
C ALA A 44 3.75 2.98 10.32
N LEU A 45 3.76 2.31 11.46
CA LEU A 45 4.78 1.35 11.86
C LEU A 45 4.15 0.06 12.38
N TRP A 46 4.85 -1.04 12.29
CA TRP A 46 4.50 -2.27 12.95
C TRP A 46 4.94 -2.22 14.42
N ASP A 47 4.03 -2.51 15.36
CA ASP A 47 4.38 -2.69 16.77
C ASP A 47 5.04 -4.05 17.00
N ILE A 48 4.67 -5.05 16.23
CA ILE A 48 5.25 -6.39 16.22
C ILE A 48 6.02 -6.66 14.93
N LYS A 49 6.91 -7.63 14.92
CA LYS A 49 7.57 -8.12 13.71
C LYS A 49 6.53 -8.84 12.85
N PRO A 50 6.24 -8.36 11.62
CA PRO A 50 5.28 -9.05 10.78
C PRO A 50 5.84 -10.35 10.22
N LEU A 51 4.98 -11.36 10.08
CA LEU A 51 5.28 -12.59 9.35
C LEU A 51 4.99 -12.41 7.87
N VAL A 52 5.97 -12.66 7.00
CA VAL A 52 5.77 -12.62 5.55
C VAL A 52 5.20 -13.95 5.07
N LYS A 53 3.98 -13.94 4.55
CA LYS A 53 3.29 -15.10 4.01
C LYS A 53 3.20 -15.02 2.49
N VAL A 54 3.83 -15.97 1.80
CA VAL A 54 3.86 -16.02 0.33
C VAL A 54 2.88 -17.07 -0.15
N CYS A 55 1.94 -16.65 -0.99
CA CYS A 55 0.95 -17.52 -1.60
C CYS A 55 1.54 -18.31 -2.76
N MET A 56 1.07 -19.53 -2.99
CA MET A 56 1.59 -20.46 -4.00
C MET A 56 1.58 -19.88 -5.43
N PHE A 57 0.59 -19.04 -5.73
CA PHE A 57 0.43 -18.43 -7.05
C PHE A 57 1.06 -17.04 -7.17
N ALA A 58 1.69 -16.54 -6.12
CA ALA A 58 2.43 -15.28 -6.21
C ALA A 58 3.55 -15.43 -7.25
N PRO A 59 3.69 -14.47 -8.19
CA PRO A 59 4.66 -14.55 -9.27
C PRO A 59 6.09 -14.21 -8.78
N VAL A 60 6.53 -14.85 -7.70
CA VAL A 60 7.83 -14.64 -7.05
C VAL A 60 8.52 -15.95 -6.74
N THR A 61 9.83 -15.94 -6.85
CA THR A 61 10.68 -17.06 -6.38
C THR A 61 11.01 -16.88 -4.90
N LYS A 62 11.36 -18.00 -4.24
CA LYS A 62 11.85 -17.95 -2.84
C LYS A 62 13.07 -17.03 -2.69
N LYS A 63 13.96 -17.03 -3.68
CA LYS A 63 15.15 -16.19 -3.68
C LYS A 63 14.80 -14.72 -3.71
N GLU A 64 13.89 -14.28 -4.59
CA GLU A 64 13.44 -12.88 -4.67
C GLU A 64 12.80 -12.40 -3.38
N VAL A 65 12.00 -13.25 -2.72
CA VAL A 65 11.40 -12.91 -1.42
C VAL A 65 12.46 -12.75 -0.34
N GLN A 66 13.42 -13.69 -0.27
CA GLN A 66 14.52 -13.62 0.70
C GLN A 66 15.39 -12.38 0.49
N GLU A 67 15.72 -12.08 -0.78
CA GLU A 67 16.50 -10.88 -1.13
C GLU A 67 15.75 -9.58 -0.75
N ALA A 68 14.45 -9.53 -0.99
CA ALA A 68 13.64 -8.36 -0.66
C ALA A 68 13.48 -8.16 0.85
N VAL A 69 13.29 -9.24 1.62
CA VAL A 69 13.24 -9.20 3.08
C VAL A 69 14.60 -8.78 3.64
N ALA A 70 15.69 -9.44 3.21
CA ALA A 70 17.05 -9.11 3.66
C ALA A 70 17.42 -7.65 3.36
N TRP A 71 16.97 -7.12 2.22
CA TRP A 71 17.20 -5.72 1.84
C TRP A 71 16.62 -4.74 2.86
N TRP A 72 15.42 -5.02 3.40
CA TRP A 72 14.79 -4.20 4.45
C TRP A 72 15.39 -4.48 5.83
N GLU A 73 15.78 -5.73 6.13
CA GLU A 73 16.46 -6.08 7.39
C GLU A 73 17.81 -5.36 7.54
N GLU A 74 18.58 -5.24 6.46
CA GLU A 74 19.82 -4.45 6.43
C GLU A 74 19.59 -2.95 6.74
N ARG A 75 18.36 -2.49 6.66
CA ARG A 75 17.92 -1.11 6.94
C ARG A 75 17.18 -0.95 8.26
N GLY A 76 17.31 -1.96 9.14
CA GLY A 76 16.79 -1.93 10.50
C GLY A 76 15.35 -2.40 10.67
N TYR A 77 14.69 -2.87 9.62
CA TYR A 77 13.39 -3.54 9.77
C TYR A 77 13.57 -4.97 10.26
N ALA A 78 12.54 -5.51 10.91
CA ALA A 78 12.59 -6.89 11.39
C ALA A 78 11.31 -7.63 11.02
N PHE A 79 11.46 -8.89 10.60
CA PHE A 79 10.36 -9.80 10.27
C PHE A 79 10.38 -11.01 11.20
N ASP A 80 9.23 -11.62 11.44
CA ASP A 80 9.12 -12.88 12.22
C ASP A 80 9.43 -14.12 11.34
N GLY A 81 9.84 -13.89 10.11
CA GLY A 81 10.23 -14.90 9.14
C GLY A 81 9.39 -14.87 7.87
N VAL A 82 9.62 -15.89 7.03
CA VAL A 82 8.92 -16.06 5.75
C VAL A 82 8.33 -17.47 5.69
N ILE A 83 7.04 -17.58 5.41
CA ILE A 83 6.36 -18.84 5.19
C ILE A 83 5.75 -18.91 3.78
N TYR A 84 5.67 -20.11 3.23
CA TYR A 84 5.07 -20.38 1.93
C TYR A 84 3.83 -21.24 2.13
N ASP A 85 2.68 -20.74 1.68
CA ASP A 85 1.39 -21.40 1.91
C ASP A 85 0.70 -21.71 0.58
N ALA A 86 0.22 -22.94 0.45
CA ALA A 86 -0.53 -23.38 -0.72
C ALA A 86 -1.92 -22.73 -0.80
N PHE A 87 -2.49 -22.33 0.35
CA PHE A 87 -3.84 -21.82 0.45
C PHE A 87 -3.84 -20.44 1.10
N CYS A 88 -3.64 -19.42 0.29
CA CYS A 88 -3.89 -18.06 0.73
C CYS A 88 -5.38 -17.76 0.62
N TYR A 89 -6.07 -17.92 1.72
CA TYR A 89 -7.39 -17.31 1.83
C TYR A 89 -7.23 -15.80 1.86
N THR A 90 -8.12 -15.10 1.16
CA THR A 90 -8.13 -13.65 0.95
C THR A 90 -8.22 -12.80 2.23
N ASN A 91 -8.30 -13.42 3.39
CA ASN A 91 -8.36 -12.73 4.66
C ASN A 91 -6.93 -12.40 5.12
N VAL A 92 -6.61 -11.12 5.07
CA VAL A 92 -5.37 -10.60 5.64
C VAL A 92 -5.45 -10.76 7.16
N LEU A 93 -4.60 -11.61 7.69
CA LEU A 93 -4.54 -11.88 9.12
C LEU A 93 -3.71 -10.79 9.82
N PRO A 94 -4.11 -10.33 11.01
CA PRO A 94 -3.27 -9.47 11.83
C PRO A 94 -1.86 -10.05 12.02
N GLY A 95 -0.87 -9.19 12.00
CA GLY A 95 0.54 -9.59 12.14
C GLY A 95 1.18 -10.14 10.86
N HIS A 96 0.47 -10.12 9.71
CA HIS A 96 0.97 -10.71 8.47
C HIS A 96 1.11 -9.68 7.34
N ILE A 97 2.15 -9.88 6.53
CA ILE A 97 2.30 -9.31 5.19
C ILE A 97 2.04 -10.47 4.21
N VAL A 98 0.94 -10.44 3.49
CA VAL A 98 0.57 -11.48 2.53
C VAL A 98 0.98 -11.06 1.13
N ILE A 99 1.75 -11.90 0.43
CA ILE A 99 2.16 -11.70 -0.97
C ILE A 99 1.39 -12.68 -1.84
N ASP A 100 0.63 -12.15 -2.81
CA ASP A 100 -0.23 -12.94 -3.68
C ASP A 100 -0.17 -12.46 -5.13
N VAL A 101 -0.76 -13.25 -6.02
CA VAL A 101 -0.97 -12.85 -7.41
C VAL A 101 -2.04 -11.78 -7.49
N HIS A 102 -1.89 -10.88 -8.44
CA HIS A 102 -2.90 -9.87 -8.71
C HIS A 102 -4.19 -10.54 -9.22
N ASN A 103 -5.24 -10.49 -8.40
CA ASN A 103 -6.54 -11.03 -8.79
C ASN A 103 -7.32 -9.98 -9.61
N GLN A 104 -7.57 -10.27 -10.88
CA GLN A 104 -8.34 -9.41 -11.80
C GLN A 104 -9.78 -9.12 -11.32
N ILE A 105 -10.27 -9.87 -10.33
CA ILE A 105 -11.62 -9.70 -9.76
C ILE A 105 -11.67 -8.52 -8.77
N SER A 106 -10.54 -8.03 -8.30
CA SER A 106 -10.52 -6.90 -7.39
C SER A 106 -10.83 -5.61 -8.17
N HIS A 107 -11.85 -4.86 -7.74
CA HIS A 107 -12.24 -3.55 -8.31
C HIS A 107 -11.13 -2.48 -8.25
N ARG A 108 -9.98 -2.80 -7.67
CA ARG A 108 -8.80 -1.94 -7.52
C ARG A 108 -7.66 -2.36 -8.45
N TYR A 109 -7.92 -3.28 -9.38
CA TYR A 109 -6.93 -3.69 -10.36
C TYR A 109 -6.64 -2.57 -11.34
N ASN A 110 -5.38 -2.16 -11.41
CA ASN A 110 -4.86 -1.35 -12.50
C ASN A 110 -3.80 -2.18 -13.25
N PRO A 111 -4.06 -2.57 -14.50
CA PRO A 111 -3.12 -3.39 -15.29
C PRO A 111 -1.78 -2.70 -15.55
N ASP A 112 -1.72 -1.36 -15.42
CA ASP A 112 -0.50 -0.58 -15.61
C ASP A 112 0.42 -0.61 -14.36
N ASN A 113 -0.07 -1.12 -13.22
CA ASN A 113 0.72 -1.23 -12.01
C ASN A 113 1.45 -2.57 -11.96
N LEU A 114 2.76 -2.53 -11.70
CA LEU A 114 3.59 -3.73 -11.51
C LEU A 114 3.24 -4.46 -10.21
N GLY A 115 2.82 -3.72 -9.19
CA GLY A 115 2.34 -4.21 -7.91
C GLY A 115 1.39 -3.24 -7.22
N ASN A 116 0.67 -3.70 -6.23
CA ASN A 116 -0.19 -2.90 -5.37
C ASN A 116 -0.12 -3.42 -3.94
N THR A 117 0.07 -2.52 -3.00
CA THR A 117 0.07 -2.83 -1.57
C THR A 117 -1.07 -2.13 -0.86
N PHE A 118 -1.79 -2.90 -0.04
CA PHE A 118 -2.83 -2.40 0.86
C PHE A 118 -2.38 -2.62 2.28
N THR A 119 -2.29 -1.54 3.06
CA THR A 119 -1.87 -1.57 4.46
C THR A 119 -3.05 -1.20 5.34
N MET A 120 -3.40 -2.09 6.27
CA MET A 120 -4.38 -1.83 7.31
C MET A 120 -3.64 -1.30 8.54
N TYR A 121 -3.97 -0.10 8.97
CA TYR A 121 -3.38 0.50 10.17
C TYR A 121 -4.43 1.26 10.98
N ASP A 122 -4.21 1.33 12.27
CA ASP A 122 -4.98 2.18 13.17
C ASP A 122 -4.67 3.66 12.88
N LYS A 123 -5.71 4.48 12.73
CA LYS A 123 -5.53 5.90 12.39
C LYS A 123 -5.04 6.74 13.56
N GLU A 124 -5.31 6.33 14.79
CA GLU A 124 -4.95 7.05 16.00
C GLU A 124 -3.53 6.70 16.45
N THR A 125 -3.24 5.40 16.57
CA THR A 125 -1.92 4.92 17.02
C THR A 125 -0.88 4.90 15.90
N LYS A 126 -1.31 4.84 14.63
CA LYS A 126 -0.46 4.61 13.45
C LYS A 126 0.21 3.24 13.44
N GLU A 127 -0.35 2.29 14.16
CA GLU A 127 0.12 0.90 14.17
C GLU A 127 -0.42 0.12 12.99
N ILE A 128 0.47 -0.52 12.22
CA ILE A 128 0.10 -1.40 11.12
C ILE A 128 -0.33 -2.73 11.71
N GLN A 129 -1.52 -3.18 11.34
CA GLN A 129 -2.08 -4.44 11.79
C GLN A 129 -1.91 -5.56 10.78
N ALA A 130 -1.97 -5.23 9.47
CA ALA A 130 -1.87 -6.20 8.40
C ALA A 130 -1.53 -5.51 7.07
N ALA A 131 -0.93 -6.26 6.14
CA ALA A 131 -0.71 -5.77 4.77
C ALA A 131 -0.92 -6.88 3.73
N SER A 132 -1.34 -6.49 2.53
CA SER A 132 -1.42 -7.38 1.37
C SER A 132 -0.68 -6.77 0.20
N ILE A 133 0.17 -7.55 -0.42
CA ILE A 133 0.91 -7.21 -1.63
C ILE A 133 0.38 -8.05 -2.78
N TYR A 134 -0.09 -7.42 -3.83
CA TYR A 134 -0.53 -8.06 -5.06
C TYR A 134 0.42 -7.72 -6.18
N LEU A 135 1.03 -8.73 -6.79
CA LEU A 135 2.02 -8.59 -7.84
C LEU A 135 1.43 -8.99 -9.20
N GLY A 136 1.58 -8.13 -10.19
CA GLY A 136 1.21 -8.40 -11.58
C GLY A 136 2.38 -8.96 -12.36
N GLU A 137 3.37 -8.14 -12.61
CA GLU A 137 4.58 -8.51 -13.34
C GLU A 137 5.80 -8.30 -12.45
N MET A 138 6.65 -9.32 -12.33
CA MET A 138 7.89 -9.21 -11.59
C MET A 138 8.97 -8.54 -12.44
N ARG A 139 9.43 -7.39 -11.94
CA ARG A 139 10.65 -6.71 -12.38
C ARG A 139 11.57 -6.53 -11.19
N THR A 140 12.83 -6.34 -11.47
CA THR A 140 13.82 -6.06 -10.41
C THR A 140 13.32 -4.98 -9.45
N ARG A 141 13.36 -5.27 -8.16
CA ARG A 141 12.99 -4.36 -7.05
C ARG A 141 11.50 -4.02 -6.87
N VAL A 142 10.59 -4.55 -7.69
CA VAL A 142 9.15 -4.36 -7.46
C VAL A 142 8.75 -4.86 -6.08
N LEU A 143 9.14 -6.09 -5.73
CA LEU A 143 8.82 -6.65 -4.42
C LEU A 143 9.45 -5.85 -3.25
N VAL A 144 10.68 -5.34 -3.42
CA VAL A 144 11.31 -4.46 -2.41
C VAL A 144 10.50 -3.18 -2.22
N HIS A 145 10.03 -2.57 -3.31
CA HIS A 145 9.17 -1.39 -3.28
C HIS A 145 7.84 -1.67 -2.57
N GLU A 146 7.16 -2.75 -2.95
CA GLU A 146 5.86 -3.11 -2.37
C GLU A 146 5.98 -3.50 -0.88
N LEU A 147 7.07 -4.18 -0.49
CA LEU A 147 7.38 -4.40 0.94
C LEU A 147 7.56 -3.07 1.68
N GLY A 148 8.15 -2.06 1.04
CA GLY A 148 8.24 -0.72 1.63
C GLY A 148 6.86 -0.15 1.96
N HIS A 149 5.89 -0.27 1.06
CA HIS A 149 4.51 0.13 1.36
C HIS A 149 3.90 -0.69 2.50
N ALA A 150 4.15 -1.99 2.53
CA ALA A 150 3.71 -2.86 3.62
C ALA A 150 4.34 -2.50 4.97
N LEU A 151 5.54 -1.90 4.95
CA LEU A 151 6.25 -1.37 6.12
C LEU A 151 5.86 0.08 6.45
N GLY A 152 4.87 0.64 5.76
CA GLY A 152 4.32 1.97 6.04
C GLY A 152 4.91 3.12 5.22
N TRP A 153 5.78 2.85 4.26
CA TRP A 153 6.32 3.89 3.40
C TRP A 153 5.30 4.39 2.38
N GLY A 154 5.21 5.70 2.23
CA GLY A 154 4.57 6.32 1.08
C GLY A 154 5.52 6.45 -0.11
N HIS A 155 5.00 6.92 -1.26
CA HIS A 155 5.85 7.26 -2.39
C HIS A 155 6.76 8.45 -2.10
N VAL A 156 8.04 8.33 -2.46
CA VAL A 156 9.05 9.38 -2.37
C VAL A 156 9.50 9.75 -3.79
N ARG A 157 9.26 11.00 -4.21
CA ARG A 157 9.57 11.46 -5.58
C ARG A 157 11.03 11.90 -5.75
N ARG A 158 11.95 11.19 -5.14
CA ARG A 158 13.39 11.40 -5.30
C ARG A 158 13.94 10.34 -6.25
N ILE A 159 14.58 10.74 -7.33
CA ILE A 159 15.23 9.84 -8.28
C ILE A 159 16.27 8.98 -7.54
N GLY A 160 16.23 7.68 -7.77
CA GLY A 160 17.08 6.69 -7.10
C GLY A 160 16.51 6.12 -5.80
N HIS A 161 15.48 6.73 -5.22
CA HIS A 161 14.85 6.20 -4.01
C HIS A 161 14.01 4.95 -4.31
N ILE A 162 14.11 3.89 -3.48
CA ILE A 162 13.36 2.66 -3.71
C ILE A 162 11.84 2.88 -3.76
N MET A 163 11.32 3.86 -2.99
CA MET A 163 9.90 4.21 -2.96
C MET A 163 9.49 5.20 -4.05
N HIS A 164 10.27 5.38 -5.13
CA HIS A 164 9.85 6.22 -6.24
C HIS A 164 8.66 5.60 -6.97
N PRO A 165 7.58 6.38 -7.30
CA PRO A 165 6.37 5.83 -7.92
C PRO A 165 6.56 5.31 -9.35
N GLN A 166 7.61 5.75 -10.03
CA GLN A 166 7.95 5.29 -11.37
C GLN A 166 9.15 4.34 -11.28
N TRP A 167 8.96 3.12 -11.76
CA TRP A 167 9.95 2.05 -11.65
C TRP A 167 11.30 2.44 -12.26
N GLU A 168 11.30 3.15 -13.39
CA GLU A 168 12.51 3.59 -14.10
C GLU A 168 13.37 4.57 -13.28
N HIS A 169 12.75 5.27 -12.33
CA HIS A 169 13.41 6.29 -11.52
C HIS A 169 13.71 5.82 -10.11
N GLY A 170 13.34 4.58 -9.74
CA GLY A 170 13.44 4.08 -8.38
C GLY A 170 14.57 3.06 -8.15
N GLY A 171 14.98 2.95 -6.90
CA GLY A 171 15.77 1.83 -6.39
C GLY A 171 17.23 1.74 -6.81
N TRP A 172 17.82 2.79 -7.34
CA TRP A 172 19.20 2.80 -7.84
C TRP A 172 20.24 3.30 -6.82
N ASN A 173 19.78 4.06 -5.82
CA ASN A 173 20.67 4.63 -4.81
C ASN A 173 20.13 4.40 -3.41
N ASP A 174 20.83 3.57 -2.63
CA ASP A 174 20.44 3.16 -1.28
C ASP A 174 20.85 4.18 -0.20
N ASP A 175 21.69 5.16 -0.53
CA ASP A 175 22.23 6.12 0.45
C ASP A 175 21.14 7.02 1.06
N PHE A 176 20.06 7.22 0.33
CA PHE A 176 18.94 8.03 0.84
C PHE A 176 18.24 7.40 2.04
N LEU A 177 18.01 6.09 2.03
CA LEU A 177 17.35 5.40 3.13
C LEU A 177 18.20 5.36 4.39
N LYS A 178 19.51 5.14 4.26
CA LYS A 178 20.45 5.19 5.38
C LYS A 178 20.44 6.55 6.08
N LYS A 179 20.30 7.62 5.30
CA LYS A 179 20.24 8.98 5.82
C LYS A 179 18.90 9.31 6.49
N GLU A 180 17.80 8.72 6.02
CA GLU A 180 16.45 8.98 6.50
C GLU A 180 16.08 8.14 7.73
N LEU A 181 16.65 6.94 7.87
CA LEU A 181 16.43 6.06 9.03
C LEU A 181 17.34 6.39 10.23
N GLY A 182 18.35 7.25 10.01
CA GLY A 182 19.33 7.56 11.04
C GLY A 182 20.34 6.41 11.31
N PRO A 183 21.33 6.63 12.16
CA PRO A 183 22.22 5.59 12.62
C PRO A 183 21.51 4.62 13.55
#